data_d20f80bb2ae2319ceac106d66bb11e73
#
_entry.id   d20f80bb2ae2319ceac106d66bb11e73
#
_cell.length_a   1.000
_cell.length_b   1.000
_cell.length_c   1.000
_cell.angle_alpha   90.00
_cell.angle_beta   90.00
_cell.angle_gamma   90.00
#
_symmetry.space_group_name_H-M   'P 1'
#
loop_
_entity.id
_entity.type
_entity.pdbx_description
1 polymer ?
#
loop_
_entity_poly.entity_id
_entity_poly.type
_entity_poly.pdbx_seq_one_letter_code
_entity_poly.pdbx_strand_id
1 'polypeptide(L)'
;MPQKSESNKVFAVVAQNKNRPAILVINGPNLNLLGEREPDIYGKQSLEEINNDLQKYANARGVSIDFFQSNHEGELVEQVQQSRGKYSILIINAGALSHYSIALLDALKMVDIPIIEVHLSNIYRREEFRHQSLISTVATGGIFGLGARGYFLAVEAAIQIIAGGK
;
A
#
# COMPACT_ATOMS: atom_id res chain seq x y z
N MET A 1 20.26 1.93 -35.17
CA MET A 1 20.03 0.79 -34.28
C MET A 1 19.27 1.32 -33.06
N PRO A 2 18.04 0.96 -32.80
CA PRO A 2 17.31 1.43 -31.63
C PRO A 2 17.65 0.54 -30.43
N GLN A 3 18.07 1.18 -29.34
CA GLN A 3 18.25 0.53 -28.05
C GLN A 3 16.88 0.17 -27.46
N LYS A 4 16.69 -1.10 -27.14
CA LYS A 4 15.55 -1.60 -26.38
C LYS A 4 15.71 -1.19 -24.93
N SER A 5 14.79 -0.40 -24.41
CA SER A 5 14.63 -0.19 -22.99
C SER A 5 14.00 -1.45 -22.39
N GLU A 6 14.78 -2.26 -21.71
CA GLU A 6 14.27 -3.34 -20.88
C GLU A 6 13.72 -2.74 -19.57
N SER A 7 12.40 -2.68 -19.48
CA SER A 7 11.71 -2.44 -18.23
C SER A 7 11.88 -3.68 -17.35
N ASN A 8 12.78 -3.64 -16.39
CA ASN A 8 12.92 -4.67 -15.36
C ASN A 8 11.68 -4.68 -14.46
N LYS A 9 10.67 -5.45 -14.84
CA LYS A 9 9.61 -5.88 -13.93
C LYS A 9 10.18 -7.01 -13.07
N VAL A 10 10.65 -6.70 -11.88
CA VAL A 10 11.02 -7.70 -10.88
C VAL A 10 9.74 -8.25 -10.28
N PHE A 11 9.20 -9.30 -10.88
CA PHE A 11 8.19 -10.15 -10.25
C PHE A 11 8.91 -11.20 -9.40
N ALA A 12 9.01 -10.98 -8.11
CA ALA A 12 9.34 -12.06 -7.19
C ALA A 12 8.11 -12.96 -7.03
N VAL A 13 8.02 -14.02 -7.82
CA VAL A 13 7.05 -15.11 -7.62
C VAL A 13 7.53 -15.93 -6.44
N VAL A 14 7.07 -15.59 -5.24
CA VAL A 14 7.17 -16.46 -4.08
C VAL A 14 6.07 -17.51 -4.22
N ALA A 15 6.43 -18.80 -4.20
CA ALA A 15 5.48 -19.90 -4.25
C ALA A 15 4.44 -19.73 -3.12
N GLN A 16 3.20 -19.40 -3.48
CA GLN A 16 2.11 -19.19 -2.55
C GLN A 16 1.73 -20.54 -1.91
N ASN A 17 2.00 -20.66 -0.64
CA ASN A 17 1.45 -21.74 0.18
C ASN A 17 -0.06 -21.41 0.35
N LYS A 18 -0.95 -22.14 -0.32
CA LYS A 18 -2.40 -21.84 -0.47
C LYS A 18 -3.20 -21.70 0.84
N ASN A 19 -2.56 -21.93 2.00
CA ASN A 19 -3.17 -21.86 3.33
C ASN A 19 -2.67 -20.69 4.19
N ARG A 20 -1.83 -19.79 3.66
CA ARG A 20 -1.29 -18.70 4.45
C ARG A 20 -2.01 -17.40 4.09
N PRO A 21 -2.53 -16.65 5.09
CA PRO A 21 -3.17 -15.37 4.81
C PRO A 21 -2.17 -14.41 4.16
N ALA A 22 -2.63 -13.65 3.19
CA ALA A 22 -1.81 -12.77 2.38
C ALA A 22 -2.28 -11.31 2.48
N ILE A 23 -1.32 -10.40 2.65
CA ILE A 23 -1.51 -8.95 2.65
C ILE A 23 -0.99 -8.41 1.31
N LEU A 24 -1.74 -7.50 0.68
CA LEU A 24 -1.23 -6.69 -0.43
C LEU A 24 -1.03 -5.25 0.04
N VAL A 25 0.17 -4.71 -0.18
CA VAL A 25 0.50 -3.30 0.04
C VAL A 25 0.57 -2.60 -1.31
N ILE A 26 -0.29 -1.61 -1.52
CA ILE A 26 -0.33 -0.78 -2.74
C ILE A 26 0.21 0.60 -2.41
N ASN A 27 1.18 1.04 -3.18
CA ASN A 27 1.81 2.35 -3.08
C ASN A 27 1.60 3.17 -4.36
N GLY A 28 1.10 4.38 -4.21
CA GLY A 28 0.79 5.29 -5.29
C GLY A 28 1.96 6.14 -5.79
N PRO A 29 1.64 7.21 -6.56
CA PRO A 29 2.62 8.06 -7.21
C PRO A 29 3.65 8.67 -6.26
N ASN A 30 4.88 8.75 -6.76
CA ASN A 30 6.06 9.35 -6.12
C ASN A 30 6.60 8.59 -4.90
N LEU A 31 5.96 7.52 -4.44
CA LEU A 31 6.46 6.72 -3.33
C LEU A 31 7.70 5.92 -3.70
N ASN A 32 7.94 5.67 -4.98
CA ASN A 32 9.20 5.14 -5.50
C ASN A 32 10.42 6.02 -5.22
N LEU A 33 10.22 7.31 -4.91
CA LEU A 33 11.28 8.28 -4.59
C LEU A 33 11.39 8.56 -3.08
N LEU A 34 10.83 7.71 -2.23
CA LEU A 34 11.03 7.81 -0.78
C LEU A 34 12.51 7.72 -0.44
N GLY A 35 12.92 8.52 0.56
CA GLY A 35 14.32 8.66 0.95
C GLY A 35 15.09 9.73 0.18
N GLU A 36 14.69 10.04 -1.06
CA GLU A 36 15.29 11.09 -1.89
C GLU A 36 14.47 12.39 -1.84
N ARG A 37 13.15 12.27 -1.78
CA ARG A 37 12.21 13.39 -1.83
C ARG A 37 11.75 13.78 -0.42
N GLU A 38 11.88 15.06 -0.08
CA GLU A 38 11.37 15.69 1.14
C GLU A 38 11.60 14.83 2.41
N PRO A 39 12.87 14.48 2.74
CA PRO A 39 13.17 13.54 3.85
C PRO A 39 12.69 14.04 5.22
N ASP A 40 12.51 15.35 5.37
CA ASP A 40 11.96 15.97 6.59
C ASP A 40 10.47 15.68 6.79
N ILE A 41 9.74 15.38 5.70
CA ILE A 41 8.31 15.07 5.73
C ILE A 41 8.07 13.56 5.73
N TYR A 42 8.79 12.81 4.88
CA TYR A 42 8.52 11.39 4.62
C TYR A 42 9.54 10.45 5.25
N GLY A 43 10.67 10.95 5.76
CA GLY A 43 11.77 10.15 6.30
C GLY A 43 12.83 9.84 5.26
N LYS A 44 13.93 9.19 5.73
CA LYS A 44 15.13 8.91 4.92
C LYS A 44 15.15 7.50 4.33
N GLN A 45 14.25 6.61 4.75
CA GLN A 45 14.20 5.24 4.24
C GLN A 45 13.59 5.21 2.84
N SER A 46 14.19 4.43 1.96
CA SER A 46 13.61 4.14 0.65
C SER A 46 12.39 3.21 0.77
N LEU A 47 11.54 3.21 -0.25
CA LEU A 47 10.40 2.27 -0.30
C LEU A 47 10.88 0.81 -0.30
N GLU A 48 11.99 0.52 -0.96
CA GLU A 48 12.59 -0.81 -0.98
C GLU A 48 13.02 -1.28 0.41
N GLU A 49 13.70 -0.42 1.18
CA GLU A 49 14.09 -0.72 2.56
C GLU A 49 12.86 -0.99 3.44
N ILE A 50 11.82 -0.15 3.32
CA ILE A 50 10.56 -0.33 4.04
C ILE A 50 9.92 -1.67 3.67
N ASN A 51 9.81 -2.00 2.38
CA ASN A 51 9.23 -3.25 1.91
C ASN A 51 10.01 -4.47 2.41
N ASN A 52 11.35 -4.42 2.37
CA ASN A 52 12.20 -5.51 2.86
C ASN A 52 12.01 -5.75 4.36
N ASP A 53 11.89 -4.71 5.15
CA ASP A 53 11.67 -4.82 6.58
C ASP A 53 10.26 -5.31 6.91
N LEU A 54 9.23 -4.84 6.18
CA LEU A 54 7.85 -5.32 6.30
C LEU A 54 7.74 -6.80 5.91
N GLN A 55 8.48 -7.23 4.87
CA GLN A 55 8.53 -8.63 4.46
C GLN A 55 9.03 -9.54 5.58
N LYS A 56 10.14 -9.15 6.24
CA LYS A 56 10.69 -9.88 7.39
C LYS A 56 9.69 -9.89 8.55
N TYR A 57 9.08 -8.74 8.82
CA TYR A 57 8.12 -8.56 9.91
C TYR A 57 6.88 -9.45 9.75
N ALA A 58 6.27 -9.46 8.56
CA ALA A 58 5.09 -10.27 8.25
C ALA A 58 5.42 -11.78 8.25
N ASN A 59 6.56 -12.16 7.64
CA ASN A 59 7.01 -13.54 7.60
C ASN A 59 7.23 -14.15 8.99
N ALA A 60 7.83 -13.39 9.91
CA ALA A 60 8.02 -13.83 11.30
C ALA A 60 6.70 -14.07 12.04
N ARG A 61 5.57 -13.51 11.54
CA ARG A 61 4.22 -13.65 12.09
C ARG A 61 3.32 -14.61 11.32
N GLY A 62 3.88 -15.37 10.39
CA GLY A 62 3.13 -16.38 9.65
C GLY A 62 2.23 -15.83 8.54
N VAL A 63 2.38 -14.57 8.13
CA VAL A 63 1.60 -13.92 7.08
C VAL A 63 2.47 -13.63 5.87
N SER A 64 1.96 -13.87 4.66
CA SER A 64 2.63 -13.43 3.44
C SER A 64 2.25 -11.98 3.12
N ILE A 65 3.17 -11.27 2.48
CA ILE A 65 2.96 -9.87 2.08
C ILE A 65 3.56 -9.63 0.71
N ASP A 66 2.79 -9.02 -0.17
CA ASP A 66 3.21 -8.60 -1.50
C ASP A 66 3.12 -7.09 -1.62
N PHE A 67 3.95 -6.51 -2.48
CA PHE A 67 4.06 -5.07 -2.66
C PHE A 67 3.85 -4.70 -4.11
N PHE A 68 3.12 -3.62 -4.33
CA PHE A 68 2.94 -3.01 -5.64
C PHE A 68 3.12 -1.51 -5.54
N GLN A 69 3.82 -0.90 -6.48
CA GLN A 69 3.94 0.56 -6.58
C GLN A 69 3.78 0.99 -8.03
N SER A 70 3.01 2.04 -8.26
CA SER A 70 2.94 2.68 -9.58
C SER A 70 2.69 4.18 -9.46
N ASN A 71 3.20 4.91 -10.45
CA ASN A 71 2.86 6.32 -10.68
C ASN A 71 1.63 6.48 -11.59
N HIS A 72 1.07 5.37 -12.11
CA HIS A 72 -0.05 5.36 -13.04
C HIS A 72 -1.33 4.92 -12.33
N GLU A 73 -2.35 5.79 -12.35
CA GLU A 73 -3.65 5.52 -11.73
C GLU A 73 -4.28 4.22 -12.26
N GLY A 74 -4.25 4.02 -13.58
CA GLY A 74 -4.81 2.81 -14.21
C GLY A 74 -4.18 1.51 -13.72
N GLU A 75 -2.86 1.48 -13.53
CA GLU A 75 -2.16 0.30 -13.00
C GLU A 75 -2.57 0.01 -11.54
N LEU A 76 -2.79 1.06 -10.74
CA LEU A 76 -3.29 0.91 -9.36
C LEU A 76 -4.72 0.36 -9.34
N VAL A 77 -5.59 0.86 -10.23
CA VAL A 77 -6.96 0.34 -10.41
C VAL A 77 -6.93 -1.14 -10.81
N GLU A 78 -6.13 -1.51 -11.80
CA GLU A 78 -5.98 -2.91 -12.24
C GLU A 78 -5.44 -3.80 -11.12
N GLN A 79 -4.47 -3.31 -10.32
CA GLN A 79 -3.92 -4.07 -9.20
C GLN A 79 -4.97 -4.32 -8.11
N VAL A 80 -5.81 -3.33 -7.81
CA VAL A 80 -6.95 -3.51 -6.89
C VAL A 80 -7.91 -4.56 -7.42
N GLN A 81 -8.28 -4.50 -8.71
CA GLN A 81 -9.18 -5.48 -9.32
C GLN A 81 -8.60 -6.90 -9.28
N GLN A 82 -7.30 -7.04 -9.54
CA GLN A 82 -6.58 -8.32 -9.52
C GLN A 82 -6.38 -8.89 -8.10
N SER A 83 -6.52 -8.07 -7.07
CA SER A 83 -6.38 -8.51 -5.67
C SER A 83 -7.55 -9.39 -5.20
N ARG A 84 -8.68 -9.32 -5.88
CA ARG A 84 -9.91 -10.04 -5.51
C ARG A 84 -9.68 -11.55 -5.46
N GLY A 85 -10.06 -12.14 -4.33
CA GLY A 85 -9.94 -13.58 -4.10
C GLY A 85 -8.50 -14.09 -3.89
N LYS A 86 -7.50 -13.19 -3.84
CA LYS A 86 -6.09 -13.56 -3.65
C LYS A 86 -5.53 -13.13 -2.30
N TYR A 87 -6.02 -12.04 -1.75
CA TYR A 87 -5.53 -11.43 -0.52
C TYR A 87 -6.61 -11.40 0.55
N SER A 88 -6.16 -11.44 1.79
CA SER A 88 -7.03 -11.37 2.98
C SER A 88 -7.28 -9.94 3.41
N ILE A 89 -6.38 -9.02 3.07
CA ILE A 89 -6.46 -7.60 3.42
C ILE A 89 -5.60 -6.75 2.47
N LEU A 90 -6.01 -5.51 2.28
CA LEU A 90 -5.32 -4.51 1.48
C LEU A 90 -4.81 -3.39 2.38
N ILE A 91 -3.54 -3.03 2.26
CA ILE A 91 -2.97 -1.80 2.82
C ILE A 91 -2.68 -0.86 1.66
N ILE A 92 -3.18 0.37 1.70
CA ILE A 92 -3.03 1.30 0.60
C ILE A 92 -2.50 2.66 1.05
N ASN A 93 -1.43 3.10 0.43
CA ASN A 93 -0.96 4.48 0.44
C ASN A 93 -1.05 5.02 -1.00
N ALA A 94 -2.18 5.56 -1.37
CA ALA A 94 -2.39 6.04 -2.74
C ALA A 94 -1.72 7.40 -3.04
N GLY A 95 -1.00 7.96 -2.06
CA GLY A 95 -0.37 9.27 -2.21
C GLY A 95 -1.41 10.35 -2.51
N ALA A 96 -1.12 11.22 -3.48
CA ALA A 96 -2.02 12.30 -3.87
C ALA A 96 -3.35 11.80 -4.47
N LEU A 97 -3.39 10.60 -5.04
CA LEU A 97 -4.62 10.02 -5.61
C LEU A 97 -5.71 9.83 -4.55
N SER A 98 -5.34 9.70 -3.27
CA SER A 98 -6.31 9.62 -2.16
C SER A 98 -7.29 10.79 -2.13
N HIS A 99 -6.87 11.96 -2.60
CA HIS A 99 -7.62 13.20 -2.48
C HIS A 99 -8.55 13.49 -3.66
N TYR A 100 -8.41 12.78 -4.80
CA TYR A 100 -9.17 13.12 -6.01
C TYR A 100 -9.51 11.93 -6.94
N SER A 101 -8.91 10.74 -6.75
CA SER A 101 -9.16 9.63 -7.66
C SER A 101 -10.48 8.93 -7.33
N ILE A 102 -11.52 9.27 -8.08
CA ILE A 102 -12.80 8.56 -8.04
C ILE A 102 -12.66 7.16 -8.67
N ALA A 103 -11.81 7.02 -9.72
CA ALA A 103 -11.58 5.72 -10.36
C ALA A 103 -10.98 4.70 -9.38
N LEU A 104 -10.01 5.11 -8.57
CA LEU A 104 -9.41 4.26 -7.55
C LEU A 104 -10.39 3.96 -6.42
N LEU A 105 -11.18 4.95 -5.98
CA LEU A 105 -12.25 4.76 -5.00
C LEU A 105 -13.26 3.70 -5.48
N ASP A 106 -13.70 3.79 -6.73
CA ASP A 106 -14.69 2.84 -7.27
C ASP A 106 -14.11 1.43 -7.39
N ALA A 107 -12.82 1.29 -7.75
CA ALA A 107 -12.14 0.00 -7.73
C ALA A 107 -12.07 -0.59 -6.31
N LEU A 108 -11.77 0.22 -5.30
CA LEU A 108 -11.72 -0.21 -3.89
C LEU A 108 -13.08 -0.64 -3.35
N LYS A 109 -14.18 -0.04 -3.82
CA LYS A 109 -15.55 -0.49 -3.47
C LYS A 109 -15.88 -1.87 -3.98
N MET A 110 -15.15 -2.37 -4.99
CA MET A 110 -15.40 -3.69 -5.59
C MET A 110 -14.70 -4.84 -4.87
N VAL A 111 -13.85 -4.57 -3.88
CA VAL A 111 -13.17 -5.60 -3.10
C VAL A 111 -13.90 -5.83 -1.78
N ASP A 112 -14.09 -7.12 -1.43
CA ASP A 112 -14.81 -7.56 -0.24
C ASP A 112 -13.88 -7.88 0.94
N ILE A 113 -12.65 -7.34 0.91
CA ILE A 113 -11.65 -7.52 1.96
C ILE A 113 -11.43 -6.21 2.72
N PRO A 114 -11.02 -6.25 4.01
CA PRO A 114 -10.70 -5.05 4.75
C PRO A 114 -9.60 -4.23 4.08
N ILE A 115 -9.70 -2.92 4.17
CA ILE A 115 -8.74 -1.96 3.59
C ILE A 115 -8.21 -1.08 4.73
N ILE A 116 -6.90 -0.97 4.84
CA ILE A 116 -6.23 -0.04 5.77
C ILE A 116 -5.55 1.04 4.94
N GLU A 117 -5.96 2.29 5.15
CA GLU A 117 -5.31 3.45 4.51
C GLU A 117 -4.09 3.88 5.30
N VAL A 118 -2.97 4.16 4.61
CA VAL A 118 -1.74 4.66 5.23
C VAL A 118 -1.28 5.93 4.56
N HIS A 119 -0.88 6.92 5.35
CA HIS A 119 -0.12 8.08 4.91
C HIS A 119 1.07 8.30 5.84
N LEU A 120 2.28 8.47 5.26
CA LEU A 120 3.48 8.71 6.05
C LEU A 120 3.40 10.06 6.77
N SER A 121 2.90 11.10 6.10
CA SER A 121 2.67 12.41 6.69
C SER A 121 1.31 12.49 7.40
N ASN A 122 1.20 13.40 8.37
CA ASN A 122 -0.10 13.77 8.91
C ASN A 122 -0.80 14.70 7.91
N ILE A 123 -1.79 14.17 7.18
CA ILE A 123 -2.51 14.90 6.12
C ILE A 123 -3.24 16.14 6.67
N TYR A 124 -3.66 16.12 7.93
CA TYR A 124 -4.36 17.24 8.59
C TYR A 124 -3.44 18.40 8.98
N ARG A 125 -2.12 18.21 8.91
CA ARG A 125 -1.11 19.28 9.09
C ARG A 125 -0.56 19.81 7.77
N ARG A 126 -1.12 19.34 6.66
CA ARG A 126 -0.75 19.72 5.31
C ARG A 126 -1.72 20.77 4.74
N GLU A 127 -1.67 21.00 3.46
CA GLU A 127 -2.55 21.91 2.74
C GLU A 127 -4.01 21.42 2.84
N GLU A 128 -4.96 22.35 2.91
CA GLU A 128 -6.37 22.04 3.15
C GLU A 128 -6.95 21.02 2.17
N PHE A 129 -6.54 21.07 0.90
CA PHE A 129 -7.00 20.10 -0.11
C PHE A 129 -6.55 18.65 0.17
N ARG A 130 -5.61 18.43 1.11
CA ARG A 130 -5.19 17.08 1.56
C ARG A 130 -5.96 16.59 2.78
N HIS A 131 -6.76 17.41 3.42
CA HIS A 131 -7.48 17.00 4.63
C HIS A 131 -8.60 16.00 4.35
N GLN A 132 -9.06 15.90 3.10
CA GLN A 132 -10.05 14.92 2.70
C GLN A 132 -9.39 13.77 1.92
N SER A 133 -9.71 12.55 2.29
CA SER A 133 -9.37 11.35 1.53
C SER A 133 -10.65 10.64 1.06
N LEU A 134 -10.76 10.42 -0.23
CA LEU A 134 -11.83 9.60 -0.81
C LEU A 134 -11.69 8.14 -0.36
N ILE A 135 -10.46 7.65 -0.19
CA ILE A 135 -10.16 6.28 0.21
C ILE A 135 -10.65 6.02 1.63
N SER A 136 -10.53 7.00 2.54
CA SER A 136 -11.03 6.88 3.91
C SER A 136 -12.53 6.54 3.98
N THR A 137 -13.30 6.85 2.95
CA THR A 137 -14.75 6.56 2.92
C THR A 137 -15.06 5.07 2.74
N VAL A 138 -14.09 4.27 2.27
CA VAL A 138 -14.23 2.83 2.04
C VAL A 138 -13.22 2.00 2.86
N ALA A 139 -12.23 2.65 3.46
CA ALA A 139 -11.26 1.99 4.31
C ALA A 139 -11.89 1.52 5.62
N THR A 140 -11.46 0.37 6.12
CA THR A 140 -11.80 -0.13 7.46
C THR A 140 -11.22 0.77 8.55
N GLY A 141 -10.07 1.37 8.28
CA GLY A 141 -9.40 2.34 9.15
C GLY A 141 -8.18 2.96 8.47
N GLY A 142 -7.57 3.96 9.13
CA GLY A 142 -6.42 4.66 8.58
C GLY A 142 -5.36 4.97 9.62
N ILE A 143 -4.10 5.08 9.17
CA ILE A 143 -2.92 5.42 9.96
C ILE A 143 -2.19 6.55 9.26
N PHE A 144 -2.05 7.70 9.92
CA PHE A 144 -1.53 8.94 9.34
C PHE A 144 -0.43 9.55 10.21
N GLY A 145 0.65 10.04 9.59
CA GLY A 145 1.61 10.92 10.23
C GLY A 145 2.72 10.28 11.03
N LEU A 146 2.89 8.97 10.94
CA LEU A 146 3.88 8.21 11.71
C LEU A 146 5.09 7.76 10.86
N GLY A 147 5.27 8.34 9.67
CA GLY A 147 6.32 7.94 8.74
C GLY A 147 6.23 6.45 8.36
N ALA A 148 7.37 5.83 8.13
CA ALA A 148 7.46 4.40 7.79
C ALA A 148 6.85 3.48 8.86
N ARG A 149 6.85 3.90 10.13
CA ARG A 149 6.22 3.15 11.24
C ARG A 149 4.74 2.89 11.01
N GLY A 150 4.07 3.78 10.26
CA GLY A 150 2.66 3.63 9.90
C GLY A 150 2.38 2.32 9.15
N TYR A 151 3.30 1.89 8.27
CA TYR A 151 3.16 0.61 7.58
C TYR A 151 3.26 -0.59 8.52
N PHE A 152 4.18 -0.57 9.49
CA PHE A 152 4.30 -1.65 10.48
C PHE A 152 3.05 -1.77 11.34
N LEU A 153 2.49 -0.63 11.77
CA LEU A 153 1.23 -0.61 12.50
C LEU A 153 0.05 -1.10 11.65
N ALA A 154 0.05 -0.78 10.36
CA ALA A 154 -0.97 -1.29 9.43
C ALA A 154 -0.86 -2.81 9.24
N VAL A 155 0.36 -3.34 9.12
CA VAL A 155 0.59 -4.80 9.05
C VAL A 155 0.18 -5.47 10.35
N GLU A 156 0.48 -4.89 11.51
CA GLU A 156 0.03 -5.43 12.81
C GLU A 156 -1.50 -5.44 12.91
N ALA A 157 -2.15 -4.33 12.55
CA ALA A 157 -3.61 -4.26 12.51
C ALA A 157 -4.21 -5.28 11.54
N ALA A 158 -3.59 -5.45 10.35
CA ALA A 158 -3.99 -6.45 9.37
C ALA A 158 -3.92 -7.86 9.94
N ILE A 159 -2.85 -8.22 10.64
CA ILE A 159 -2.67 -9.53 11.28
C ILE A 159 -3.77 -9.76 12.32
N GLN A 160 -4.07 -8.76 13.14
CA GLN A 160 -5.13 -8.86 14.16
C GLN A 160 -6.52 -9.02 13.53
N ILE A 161 -6.82 -8.29 12.46
CA ILE A 161 -8.09 -8.42 11.73
C ILE A 161 -8.22 -9.83 11.11
N ILE A 162 -7.16 -10.34 10.50
CA ILE A 162 -7.13 -11.68 9.90
C ILE A 162 -7.34 -12.76 10.99
N ALA A 163 -6.68 -12.63 12.14
CA ALA A 163 -6.77 -13.60 13.23
C ALA A 163 -8.11 -13.54 13.97
N GLY A 164 -8.69 -12.34 14.08
CA GLY A 164 -9.92 -12.13 14.83
C GLY A 164 -11.18 -12.60 14.11
N GLY A 165 -11.12 -12.93 12.81
CA GLY A 165 -12.27 -13.28 11.96
C GLY A 165 -13.53 -12.51 12.35
N LYS A 166 -14.10 -11.70 11.49
CA LYS A 166 -15.41 -11.13 11.81
C LYS A 166 -16.39 -12.20 12.20
#